data_424c9293d6a379b41a397c6f272c2398
#
_entry.id   424c9293d6a379b41a397c6f272c2398
#
_cell.length_a   1.000
_cell.length_b   1.000
_cell.length_c   1.000
_cell.angle_alpha   90.00
_cell.angle_beta   90.00
_cell.angle_gamma   90.00
#
_symmetry.space_group_name_H-M   'P 1'
#
loop_
_entity.id
_entity.type
_entity.pdbx_description
1 polymer ?
#
loop_
_entity_poly.entity_id
_entity_poly.type
_entity_poly.pdbx_seq_one_letter_code
_entity_poly.pdbx_strand_id
1 'polypeptide(L)'
;SKFKLPITFGYTLTDTEFINEFSSSDGAWGTIEKGDEIPYISKHQFNASIALEHAKFELILGARFNGEFRTVAGQGSIPNEFSVPNNTVVDFGSKYKYNKHFSLTGNINNLFDTTYLVSRVPAGLRPGMPFSASIGIAAQF
;
A
#
# COMPACT_ATOMS: atom_id res chain seq x y z
N SER A 1 26.26 -19.34 12.88
CA SER A 1 24.86 -19.23 12.46
C SER A 1 24.82 -18.75 11.00
N LYS A 2 23.97 -19.39 10.18
CA LYS A 2 23.89 -19.11 8.74
C LYS A 2 22.96 -17.90 8.51
N PHE A 3 23.31 -17.05 7.55
CA PHE A 3 22.41 -16.05 7.02
C PHE A 3 21.35 -16.71 6.13
N LYS A 4 20.13 -16.18 6.19
CA LYS A 4 19.05 -16.49 5.25
C LYS A 4 18.66 -15.21 4.53
N LEU A 5 18.28 -15.34 3.27
CA LEU A 5 17.85 -14.23 2.42
C LEU A 5 16.49 -14.55 1.78
N PRO A 6 15.40 -14.56 2.57
CA PRO A 6 14.08 -14.77 1.99
C PRO A 6 13.68 -13.61 1.10
N ILE A 7 13.11 -13.93 -0.07
CA ILE A 7 12.56 -13.00 -1.02
C ILE A 7 11.11 -13.39 -1.26
N THR A 8 10.21 -12.41 -1.21
CA THR A 8 8.80 -12.60 -1.50
C THR A 8 8.38 -11.65 -2.61
N PHE A 9 7.55 -12.12 -3.51
CA PHE A 9 6.94 -11.34 -4.56
C PHE A 9 5.46 -11.70 -4.66
N GLY A 10 4.61 -10.72 -4.81
CA GLY A 10 3.18 -10.86 -5.02
C GLY A 10 2.68 -9.91 -6.11
N TYR A 11 1.78 -10.40 -6.94
CA TYR A 11 1.05 -9.62 -7.93
C TYR A 11 -0.43 -9.92 -7.82
N THR A 12 -1.24 -8.87 -7.84
CA THR A 12 -2.69 -8.97 -7.86
C THR A 12 -3.23 -8.21 -9.06
N LEU A 13 -4.05 -8.89 -9.85
CA LEU A 13 -4.88 -8.31 -10.90
C LEU A 13 -6.32 -8.34 -10.42
N THR A 14 -6.96 -7.17 -10.34
CA THR A 14 -8.36 -7.03 -9.95
C THR A 14 -9.10 -6.31 -11.04
N ASP A 15 -10.08 -6.96 -11.64
CA ASP A 15 -10.97 -6.40 -12.64
C ASP A 15 -12.40 -6.39 -12.08
N THR A 16 -13.05 -5.23 -12.08
CA THR A 16 -14.35 -5.04 -11.43
C THR A 16 -15.26 -4.19 -12.27
N GLU A 17 -16.53 -4.55 -12.32
CA GLU A 17 -17.58 -3.78 -12.97
C GLU A 17 -18.90 -3.87 -12.23
N PHE A 18 -19.72 -2.84 -12.37
CA PHE A 18 -21.12 -2.89 -11.96
C PHE A 18 -21.94 -3.66 -12.99
N ILE A 19 -22.74 -4.61 -12.51
CA ILE A 19 -23.62 -5.43 -13.35
C ILE A 19 -25.03 -4.85 -13.47
N ASN A 20 -25.38 -3.90 -12.59
CA ASN A 20 -26.69 -3.24 -12.52
C ASN A 20 -26.52 -1.72 -12.60
N GLU A 21 -27.56 -1.06 -13.10
CA GLU A 21 -27.68 0.41 -13.12
C GLU A 21 -28.42 0.89 -11.87
N PHE A 22 -27.96 1.95 -11.25
CA PHE A 22 -28.63 2.60 -10.13
C PHE A 22 -28.09 4.02 -9.92
N SER A 23 -28.81 4.82 -9.13
CA SER A 23 -28.38 6.14 -8.73
C SER A 23 -28.19 6.21 -7.22
N SER A 24 -27.12 6.86 -6.79
CA SER A 24 -26.78 7.08 -5.38
C SER A 24 -26.52 8.56 -5.14
N SER A 25 -26.84 9.04 -3.95
CA SER A 25 -26.48 10.38 -3.48
C SER A 25 -25.03 10.46 -2.98
N ASP A 26 -24.30 9.36 -2.91
CA ASP A 26 -22.90 9.32 -2.56
C ASP A 26 -22.03 9.89 -3.68
N GLY A 27 -21.11 10.80 -3.35
CA GLY A 27 -20.28 11.49 -4.32
C GLY A 27 -19.29 10.60 -5.08
N ALA A 28 -19.00 9.40 -4.57
CA ALA A 28 -18.16 8.43 -5.26
C ALA A 28 -18.94 7.54 -6.23
N TRP A 29 -20.25 7.38 -6.01
CA TRP A 29 -21.11 6.50 -6.79
C TRP A 29 -21.86 7.27 -7.89
N GLY A 30 -22.61 8.31 -7.51
CA GLY A 30 -23.42 9.09 -8.47
C GLY A 30 -24.42 8.25 -9.24
N THR A 31 -24.50 8.44 -10.55
CA THR A 31 -25.24 7.60 -11.46
C THR A 31 -24.32 6.51 -11.99
N ILE A 32 -24.67 5.27 -11.74
CA ILE A 32 -23.89 4.09 -12.13
C ILE A 32 -24.56 3.46 -13.36
N GLU A 33 -23.76 3.18 -14.36
CA GLU A 33 -24.14 2.43 -15.56
C GLU A 33 -23.55 1.01 -15.50
N LYS A 34 -24.21 0.08 -16.17
CA LYS A 34 -23.66 -1.27 -16.30
C LYS A 34 -22.34 -1.24 -17.05
N GLY A 35 -21.33 -1.91 -16.48
CA GLY A 35 -19.96 -1.94 -17.02
C GLY A 35 -19.06 -0.84 -16.47
N ASP A 36 -19.57 0.05 -15.59
CA ASP A 36 -18.73 0.99 -14.88
C ASP A 36 -17.78 0.26 -13.94
N GLU A 37 -16.51 0.65 -13.94
CA GLU A 37 -15.53 0.15 -12.98
C GLU A 37 -15.83 0.66 -11.57
N ILE A 38 -15.65 -0.21 -10.59
CA ILE A 38 -15.85 0.14 -9.17
C ILE A 38 -14.72 1.08 -8.72
N PRO A 39 -15.06 2.26 -8.13
CA PRO A 39 -14.04 3.20 -7.66
C PRO A 39 -13.16 2.62 -6.54
N TYR A 40 -11.97 3.22 -6.35
CA TYR A 40 -11.00 2.87 -5.30
C TYR A 40 -10.39 1.47 -5.40
N ILE A 41 -10.45 0.85 -6.56
CA ILE A 41 -9.82 -0.43 -6.82
C ILE A 41 -8.74 -0.25 -7.89
N SER A 42 -7.49 -0.44 -7.50
CA SER A 42 -6.39 -0.48 -8.45
C SER A 42 -6.38 -1.82 -9.19
N LYS A 43 -6.35 -1.76 -10.52
CA LYS A 43 -6.31 -2.97 -11.35
C LYS A 43 -5.03 -3.77 -11.16
N HIS A 44 -3.91 -3.11 -10.99
CA HIS A 44 -2.60 -3.74 -10.86
C HIS A 44 -1.96 -3.38 -9.52
N GLN A 45 -1.63 -4.38 -8.73
CA GLN A 45 -0.91 -4.21 -7.47
C GLN A 45 0.28 -5.17 -7.41
N PHE A 46 1.44 -4.66 -6.98
CA PHE A 46 2.64 -5.46 -6.75
C PHE A 46 3.12 -5.24 -5.33
N ASN A 47 3.63 -6.30 -4.74
CA ASN A 47 4.41 -6.22 -3.52
C ASN A 47 5.67 -7.09 -3.66
N ALA A 48 6.76 -6.63 -3.11
CA ALA A 48 8.00 -7.39 -3.05
C ALA A 48 8.69 -7.11 -1.73
N SER A 49 9.36 -8.11 -1.19
CA SER A 49 10.21 -7.92 -0.03
C SER A 49 11.46 -8.78 -0.10
N ILE A 50 12.53 -8.27 0.47
CA ILE A 50 13.76 -9.00 0.71
C ILE A 50 14.12 -8.83 2.19
N ALA A 51 14.45 -9.92 2.84
CA ALA A 51 14.92 -9.87 4.22
C ALA A 51 16.31 -10.50 4.34
N LEU A 52 17.07 -10.02 5.31
CA LEU A 52 18.32 -10.62 5.76
C LEU A 52 18.13 -11.09 7.20
N GLU A 53 18.10 -12.40 7.37
CA GLU A 53 17.89 -13.03 8.68
C GLU A 53 19.19 -13.63 9.21
N HIS A 54 19.42 -13.40 10.47
CA HIS A 54 20.50 -14.01 11.26
C HIS A 54 20.00 -14.31 12.67
N ALA A 55 20.71 -15.12 13.45
CA ALA A 55 20.29 -15.48 14.80
C ALA A 55 19.98 -14.28 15.71
N LYS A 56 20.73 -13.17 15.54
CA LYS A 56 20.61 -11.98 16.37
C LYS A 56 19.84 -10.82 15.71
N PHE A 57 19.72 -10.78 14.40
CA PHE A 57 19.05 -9.67 13.72
C PHE A 57 18.26 -10.12 12.50
N GLU A 58 17.27 -9.34 12.19
CA GLU A 58 16.46 -9.43 11.01
C GLU A 58 16.30 -8.03 10.42
N LEU A 59 16.57 -7.89 9.14
CA LEU A 59 16.36 -6.67 8.36
C LEU A 59 15.41 -7.02 7.23
N ILE A 60 14.45 -6.17 6.96
CA ILE A 60 13.50 -6.36 5.86
C ILE A 60 13.33 -5.05 5.09
N LEU A 61 13.42 -5.13 3.77
CA LEU A 61 13.07 -4.07 2.84
C LEU A 61 11.86 -4.54 2.04
N GLY A 62 10.78 -3.78 2.10
CA GLY A 62 9.54 -4.06 1.39
C GLY A 62 9.19 -2.93 0.43
N ALA A 63 8.69 -3.26 -0.75
CA ALA A 63 8.15 -2.32 -1.71
C ALA A 63 6.73 -2.72 -2.09
N ARG A 64 5.82 -1.74 -2.20
CA ARG A 64 4.47 -1.92 -2.71
C ARG A 64 4.21 -0.91 -3.82
N PHE A 65 3.63 -1.39 -4.89
CA PHE A 65 3.16 -0.60 -6.01
C PHE A 65 1.64 -0.74 -6.11
N ASN A 66 0.95 0.39 -6.25
CA ASN A 66 -0.45 0.45 -6.64
C ASN A 66 -0.56 1.16 -7.98
N GLY A 67 -1.21 0.52 -8.95
CA GLY A 67 -1.54 1.15 -10.22
C GLY A 67 -2.54 2.28 -10.04
N GLU A 68 -2.67 3.11 -11.06
CA GLU A 68 -3.69 4.15 -11.15
C GLU A 68 -5.09 3.57 -10.93
N PHE A 69 -5.95 4.33 -10.25
CA PHE A 69 -7.36 3.97 -10.09
C PHE A 69 -8.26 5.20 -10.07
N ARG A 70 -9.54 4.97 -10.39
CA ARG A 70 -10.59 6.01 -10.37
C ARG A 70 -11.18 6.21 -8.97
N THR A 71 -11.63 7.41 -8.68
CA THR A 71 -12.31 7.75 -7.42
C THR A 71 -13.83 7.93 -7.60
N VAL A 72 -14.31 7.89 -8.84
CA VAL A 72 -15.72 7.92 -9.22
C VAL A 72 -15.95 6.82 -10.25
N ALA A 73 -17.10 6.15 -10.19
CA ALA A 73 -17.48 5.10 -11.14
C ALA A 73 -17.46 5.62 -12.58
N GLY A 74 -17.15 4.76 -13.54
CA GLY A 74 -17.12 5.11 -14.95
C GLY A 74 -16.34 4.11 -15.79
N GLN A 75 -16.31 4.33 -17.11
CA GLN A 75 -15.67 3.45 -18.08
C GLN A 75 -14.54 4.16 -18.82
N GLY A 76 -13.61 3.36 -19.38
CA GLY A 76 -12.54 3.86 -20.22
C GLY A 76 -11.47 4.66 -19.48
N SER A 77 -10.94 5.72 -20.11
CA SER A 77 -9.89 6.56 -19.53
C SER A 77 -10.38 7.30 -18.28
N ILE A 78 -9.50 7.38 -17.27
CA ILE A 78 -9.83 8.05 -16.01
C ILE A 78 -9.53 9.57 -16.17
N PRO A 79 -10.53 10.46 -16.00
CA PRO A 79 -10.28 11.89 -15.99
C PRO A 79 -9.32 12.28 -14.86
N ASN A 80 -8.39 13.21 -15.11
CA ASN A 80 -7.37 13.62 -14.13
C ASN A 80 -7.93 14.05 -12.78
N GLU A 81 -9.10 14.67 -12.76
CA GLU A 81 -9.79 15.12 -11.55
C GLU A 81 -10.31 13.97 -10.68
N PHE A 82 -10.50 12.77 -11.27
CA PHE A 82 -10.99 11.57 -10.59
C PHE A 82 -9.93 10.46 -10.51
N SER A 83 -8.72 10.72 -10.99
CA SER A 83 -7.62 9.76 -10.97
C SER A 83 -6.79 9.89 -9.70
N VAL A 84 -6.48 8.76 -9.08
CA VAL A 84 -5.36 8.63 -8.16
C VAL A 84 -4.21 7.98 -8.94
N PRO A 85 -3.11 8.72 -9.19
CA PRO A 85 -1.98 8.21 -9.94
C PRO A 85 -1.34 6.99 -9.28
N ASN A 86 -0.67 6.18 -10.08
CA ASN A 86 0.12 5.08 -9.56
C ASN A 86 1.19 5.58 -8.57
N ASN A 87 1.56 4.72 -7.64
CA ASN A 87 2.59 5.04 -6.67
C ASN A 87 3.40 3.80 -6.27
N THR A 88 4.62 4.04 -5.83
CA THR A 88 5.49 3.04 -5.22
C THR A 88 5.97 3.54 -3.88
N VAL A 89 5.78 2.76 -2.84
CA VAL A 89 6.22 3.08 -1.48
C VAL A 89 7.14 1.97 -0.99
N VAL A 90 8.26 2.37 -0.38
CA VAL A 90 9.26 1.45 0.17
C VAL A 90 9.33 1.65 1.67
N ASP A 91 9.28 0.54 2.39
CA ASP A 91 9.35 0.49 3.84
C ASP A 91 10.57 -0.33 4.28
N PHE A 92 11.12 -0.01 5.43
CA PHE A 92 12.23 -0.75 6.03
C PHE A 92 11.90 -1.14 7.47
N GLY A 93 12.18 -2.39 7.80
CA GLY A 93 12.03 -2.93 9.16
C GLY A 93 13.33 -3.55 9.66
N SER A 94 13.57 -3.45 10.96
CA SER A 94 14.72 -4.07 11.61
C SER A 94 14.34 -4.62 12.97
N LYS A 95 14.97 -5.73 13.33
CA LYS A 95 14.88 -6.32 14.66
C LYS A 95 16.24 -6.82 15.10
N TYR A 96 16.65 -6.46 16.31
CA TYR A 96 17.87 -6.94 16.93
C TYR A 96 17.56 -7.63 18.26
N LYS A 97 17.93 -8.89 18.38
CA LYS A 97 17.78 -9.69 19.60
C LYS A 97 19.02 -9.48 20.48
N TYR A 98 18.90 -8.60 21.47
CA TYR A 98 19.98 -8.36 22.43
C TYR A 98 20.27 -9.61 23.25
N ASN A 99 19.23 -10.24 23.82
CA ASN A 99 19.29 -11.51 24.52
C ASN A 99 17.94 -12.25 24.39
N LYS A 100 17.74 -13.34 25.16
CA LYS A 100 16.50 -14.14 25.15
C LYS A 100 15.25 -13.38 25.64
N HIS A 101 15.44 -12.30 26.38
CA HIS A 101 14.36 -11.51 26.98
C HIS A 101 14.10 -10.18 26.28
N PHE A 102 15.11 -9.58 25.65
CA PHE A 102 15.01 -8.24 25.09
C PHE A 102 15.36 -8.21 23.61
N SER A 103 14.53 -7.52 22.85
CA SER A 103 14.81 -7.16 21.47
C SER A 103 14.50 -5.70 21.19
N LEU A 104 15.31 -5.09 20.31
CA LEU A 104 15.10 -3.76 19.77
C LEU A 104 14.47 -3.89 18.39
N THR A 105 13.49 -3.05 18.08
CA THR A 105 12.86 -2.96 16.76
C THR A 105 12.98 -1.54 16.22
N GLY A 106 13.19 -1.40 14.92
CA GLY A 106 13.16 -0.13 14.22
C GLY A 106 12.35 -0.28 12.94
N ASN A 107 11.50 0.70 12.65
CA ASN A 107 10.71 0.70 11.43
C ASN A 107 10.78 2.08 10.79
N ILE A 108 10.89 2.10 9.47
CA ILE A 108 10.79 3.29 8.63
C ILE A 108 9.70 3.01 7.61
N ASN A 109 8.66 3.82 7.60
CA ASN A 109 7.63 3.80 6.57
C ASN A 109 7.90 4.91 5.56
N ASN A 110 7.64 4.63 4.30
CA ASN A 110 7.90 5.54 3.19
C ASN A 110 9.35 6.06 3.21
N LEU A 111 10.29 5.15 3.09
CA LEU A 111 11.75 5.38 3.22
C LEU A 111 12.25 6.52 2.33
N PHE A 112 11.67 6.71 1.15
CA PHE A 112 12.06 7.74 0.18
C PHE A 112 11.20 9.00 0.23
N ASP A 113 10.33 9.12 1.23
CA ASP A 113 9.38 10.25 1.39
C ASP A 113 8.59 10.55 0.11
N THR A 114 8.16 9.50 -0.57
CA THR A 114 7.37 9.60 -1.79
C THR A 114 6.04 10.30 -1.50
N THR A 115 5.78 11.42 -2.15
CA THR A 115 4.48 12.08 -2.09
C THR A 115 3.50 11.39 -3.02
N TYR A 116 2.40 10.88 -2.49
CA TYR A 116 1.37 10.18 -3.26
C TYR A 116 -0.02 10.46 -2.72
N LEU A 117 -1.02 10.22 -3.55
CA LEU A 117 -2.44 10.36 -3.16
C LEU A 117 -3.03 8.99 -2.85
N VAL A 118 -3.97 8.97 -1.91
CA VAL A 118 -4.76 7.78 -1.57
C VAL A 118 -6.25 7.98 -1.85
N SER A 119 -6.70 9.23 -2.01
CA SER A 119 -8.11 9.58 -2.28
C SER A 119 -8.23 10.98 -2.86
N ARG A 120 -9.34 11.23 -3.58
CA ARG A 120 -9.76 12.55 -4.05
C ARG A 120 -11.20 12.87 -3.66
N VAL A 121 -12.11 11.95 -3.82
CA VAL A 121 -13.57 12.12 -3.64
C VAL A 121 -14.01 11.23 -2.47
N PRO A 122 -15.00 11.64 -1.65
CA PRO A 122 -15.73 12.92 -1.66
C PRO A 122 -15.02 14.06 -0.89
N ALA A 123 -14.04 13.76 -0.06
CA ALA A 123 -13.48 14.68 0.94
C ALA A 123 -12.30 15.54 0.43
N GLY A 124 -12.00 15.49 -0.88
CA GLY A 124 -10.86 16.19 -1.48
C GLY A 124 -9.57 15.36 -1.48
N LEU A 125 -8.46 16.01 -1.87
CA LEU A 125 -7.16 15.37 -1.98
C LEU A 125 -6.65 14.89 -0.61
N ARG A 126 -6.40 13.60 -0.52
CA ARG A 126 -5.80 12.97 0.67
C ARG A 126 -4.43 12.42 0.31
N PRO A 127 -3.35 12.96 0.88
CA PRO A 127 -2.02 12.40 0.71
C PRO A 127 -1.88 11.08 1.47
N GLY A 128 -0.99 10.24 1.00
CA GLY A 128 -0.54 9.08 1.73
C GLY A 128 0.36 9.45 2.90
N MET A 129 0.76 8.44 3.68
CA MET A 129 1.62 8.62 4.84
C MET A 129 3.00 9.14 4.40
N PRO A 130 3.51 10.26 4.96
CA PRO A 130 4.86 10.73 4.71
C PRO A 130 5.90 9.79 5.34
N PHE A 131 7.17 10.11 5.15
CA PHE A 131 8.24 9.45 5.90
C PHE A 131 7.92 9.43 7.41
N SER A 132 8.06 8.27 8.01
CA SER A 132 7.96 8.14 9.46
C SER A 132 8.92 7.05 9.96
N ALA A 133 9.53 7.28 11.11
CA ALA A 133 10.41 6.32 11.75
C ALA A 133 9.96 6.05 13.18
N SER A 134 10.11 4.81 13.63
CA SER A 134 9.80 4.39 14.99
C SER A 134 10.85 3.42 15.52
N ILE A 135 11.08 3.48 16.83
CA ILE A 135 11.93 2.56 17.57
C ILE A 135 11.10 1.96 18.71
N GLY A 136 11.25 0.68 18.93
CA GLY A 136 10.57 -0.05 19.98
C GLY A 136 11.49 -1.02 20.72
N ILE A 137 11.14 -1.33 21.96
CA ILE A 137 11.78 -2.37 22.77
C ILE A 137 10.68 -3.39 23.11
N ALA A 138 10.97 -4.66 22.86
CA ALA A 138 10.10 -5.75 23.28
C ALA A 138 10.80 -6.56 24.38
N ALA A 139 10.08 -6.83 25.49
CA ALA A 139 10.50 -7.66 26.61
C ALA A 139 9.59 -8.90 26.69
N GLN A 140 10.21 -10.07 26.89
CA GLN A 140 9.52 -11.35 27.06
C GLN A 140 10.10 -12.06 28.27
N PHE A 141 9.26 -12.41 29.24
CA PHE A 141 9.61 -13.06 30.50
C PHE A 141 9.03 -14.47 30.59
#